data_890068452e245b6e3828e88afddf052c
#
_entry.id   890068452e245b6e3828e88afddf052c
#
_cell.length_a   1.000
_cell.length_b   1.000
_cell.length_c   1.000
_cell.angle_alpha   90.00
_cell.angle_beta   90.00
_cell.angle_gamma   90.00
#
_symmetry.space_group_name_H-M   'P 1'
#
loop_
_entity.id
_entity.type
_entity.pdbx_description
1 polymer ?
#
loop_
_entity_poly.entity_id
_entity_poly.type
_entity_poly.pdbx_seq_one_letter_code
_entity_poly.pdbx_strand_id
1 'polypeptide(L)'
;MSEQDESAIDIVEEVSEAVTEDGDIVSEDVIAAVDEETGDAIVDDLVTVESPDGSVASEEIVTAISGEDGAAEIISDTVATMDADGNIEVAELADEEE
;
A
#
# COMPACT_ATOMS: atom_id res chain seq x y z
N MET A 1 -23.00 -26.78 3.49
CA MET A 1 -22.82 -26.37 3.38
C MET A 1 -22.24 -25.83 3.35
N SER A 2 -21.95 -25.46 3.13
CA SER A 2 -21.40 -24.80 3.00
C SER A 2 -20.83 -24.27 2.81
N GLU A 3 -20.50 -23.91 2.65
CA GLU A 3 -19.92 -23.33 2.36
C GLU A 3 -19.18 -22.78 2.24
N GLN A 4 -18.92 -22.52 2.20
CA GLN A 4 -18.25 -21.93 2.11
C GLN A 4 -17.44 -21.63 1.74
N ASP A 5 -17.00 -21.62 1.50
CA ASP A 5 -16.22 -21.24 1.23
C ASP A 5 -15.87 -20.58 0.48
N GLU A 6 -16.12 -20.17 0.42
CA GLU A 6 -15.96 -19.39 -0.26
C GLU A 6 -14.95 -18.60 -0.30
N SER A 7 -14.21 -18.52 0.33
CA SER A 7 -13.18 -17.66 0.32
C SER A 7 -12.10 -18.20 -0.44
N ALA A 8 -12.08 -17.95 -1.67
CA ALA A 8 -10.97 -18.26 -2.52
C ALA A 8 -9.99 -17.10 -2.59
N ILE A 9 -9.92 -16.31 -1.52
CA ILE A 9 -9.02 -15.16 -1.45
C ILE A 9 -7.83 -15.50 -0.57
N ASP A 10 -6.64 -15.41 -1.13
CA ASP A 10 -5.39 -15.52 -0.37
C ASP A 10 -4.88 -14.15 -0.03
N ILE A 11 -4.51 -13.94 1.21
CA ILE A 11 -3.98 -12.67 1.66
C ILE A 11 -2.59 -12.90 2.20
N VAL A 12 -1.64 -12.12 1.68
CA VAL A 12 -0.24 -12.18 2.10
C VAL A 12 0.18 -10.78 2.52
N GLU A 13 0.85 -10.70 3.65
CA GLU A 13 1.32 -9.41 4.13
C GLU A 13 2.80 -9.53 4.49
N GLU A 14 3.59 -8.56 4.05
CA GLU A 14 4.99 -8.45 4.41
C GLU A 14 5.22 -7.08 5.01
N VAL A 15 5.90 -7.04 6.14
CA VAL A 15 6.24 -5.80 6.82
C VAL A 15 7.76 -5.77 6.99
N SER A 16 8.36 -4.65 6.64
CA SER A 16 9.78 -4.45 6.83
C SER A 16 10.04 -3.09 7.44
N GLU A 17 11.17 -2.96 8.11
CA GLU A 17 11.52 -1.72 8.78
C GLU A 17 13.02 -1.56 8.76
N ALA A 18 13.48 -0.36 8.52
CA ALA A 18 14.90 -0.04 8.51
C ALA A 18 15.11 1.34 9.09
N VAL A 19 16.28 1.55 9.68
CA VAL A 19 16.67 2.85 10.21
C VAL A 19 17.84 3.34 9.38
N THR A 20 17.74 4.56 8.88
CA THR A 20 18.79 5.14 8.06
C THR A 20 19.88 5.73 8.93
N GLU A 21 21.00 6.11 8.30
CA GLU A 21 22.10 6.74 9.03
C GLU A 21 21.68 8.05 9.68
N ASP A 22 20.72 8.73 9.10
CA ASP A 22 20.24 10.00 9.64
C ASP A 22 19.25 9.81 10.76
N GLY A 23 18.89 8.58 11.09
CA GLY A 23 17.95 8.31 12.15
C GLY A 23 16.50 8.25 11.71
N ASP A 24 16.24 8.31 10.42
CA ASP A 24 14.88 8.13 9.91
C ASP A 24 14.49 6.66 10.02
N ILE A 25 13.26 6.41 10.38
CA ILE A 25 12.72 5.06 10.40
C ILE A 25 11.84 4.90 9.17
N VAL A 26 12.19 3.94 8.33
CA VAL A 26 11.45 3.65 7.11
C VAL A 26 10.76 2.31 7.30
N SER A 27 9.46 2.29 7.14
CA SER A 27 8.71 1.04 7.22
C SER A 27 7.89 0.86 5.96
N GLU A 28 7.72 -0.37 5.58
CA GLU A 28 6.93 -0.70 4.41
C GLU A 28 6.03 -1.87 4.75
N ASP A 29 4.76 -1.76 4.38
CA ASP A 29 3.76 -2.77 4.63
C ASP A 29 3.11 -3.07 3.31
N VAL A 30 3.29 -4.29 2.80
CA VAL A 30 2.73 -4.71 1.52
C VAL A 30 1.70 -5.79 1.81
N ILE A 31 0.48 -5.55 1.37
CA ILE A 31 -0.61 -6.51 1.52
C ILE A 31 -1.11 -6.85 0.12
N ALA A 32 -1.14 -8.13 -0.19
CA ALA A 32 -1.65 -8.60 -1.46
C ALA A 32 -2.82 -9.53 -1.20
N ALA A 33 -3.92 -9.29 -1.89
CA ALA A 33 -5.08 -10.17 -1.86
C ALA A 33 -5.29 -10.72 -3.25
N VAL A 34 -5.30 -12.03 -3.39
CA VAL A 34 -5.40 -12.69 -4.67
C VAL A 34 -6.65 -13.55 -4.68
N ASP A 35 -7.47 -13.38 -5.72
CA ASP A 35 -8.63 -14.22 -5.93
C ASP A 35 -8.16 -15.45 -6.71
N GLU A 36 -8.23 -16.59 -6.09
CA GLU A 36 -7.70 -17.81 -6.70
C GLU A 36 -8.53 -18.30 -7.88
N GLU A 37 -9.78 -17.90 -7.93
CA GLU A 37 -10.63 -18.35 -9.03
C GLU A 37 -10.37 -17.58 -10.31
N THR A 38 -10.13 -16.28 -10.20
CA THR A 38 -9.90 -15.44 -11.36
C THR A 38 -8.45 -15.09 -11.58
N GLY A 39 -7.66 -15.14 -10.52
CA GLY A 39 -6.28 -14.69 -10.57
C GLY A 39 -6.13 -13.18 -10.41
N ASP A 40 -7.24 -12.47 -10.24
CA ASP A 40 -7.16 -11.03 -10.00
C ASP A 40 -6.54 -10.78 -8.64
N ALA A 41 -5.79 -9.69 -8.54
CA ALA A 41 -5.11 -9.37 -7.29
C ALA A 41 -5.17 -7.87 -7.05
N ILE A 42 -5.16 -7.52 -5.78
CA ILE A 42 -5.01 -6.13 -5.33
C ILE A 42 -3.79 -6.10 -4.43
N VAL A 43 -2.90 -5.16 -4.70
CA VAL A 43 -1.69 -5.00 -3.89
C VAL A 43 -1.71 -3.59 -3.29
N ASP A 44 -1.57 -3.52 -1.98
CA ASP A 44 -1.56 -2.27 -1.24
C ASP A 44 -0.16 -2.13 -0.64
N ASP A 45 0.57 -1.11 -1.05
CA ASP A 45 1.94 -0.88 -0.62
C ASP A 45 1.99 0.44 0.12
N LEU A 46 2.24 0.39 1.42
CA LEU A 46 2.29 1.56 2.27
C LEU A 46 3.70 1.74 2.79
N VAL A 47 4.33 2.85 2.44
CA VAL A 47 5.66 3.20 2.91
C VAL A 47 5.53 4.40 3.82
N THR A 48 6.16 4.33 4.99
CA THR A 48 6.13 5.40 5.97
C THR A 48 7.56 5.74 6.38
N VAL A 49 7.88 7.03 6.41
CA VAL A 49 9.17 7.51 6.86
C VAL A 49 8.92 8.43 8.04
N GLU A 50 9.55 8.11 9.16
CA GLU A 50 9.43 8.91 10.36
C GLU A 50 10.79 9.51 10.69
N SER A 51 10.86 10.81 10.80
CA SER A 51 12.11 11.51 11.02
C SER A 51 12.31 11.80 12.50
N PRO A 52 13.57 11.98 12.94
CA PRO A 52 13.83 12.23 14.37
C PRO A 52 13.15 13.48 14.92
N ASP A 53 12.82 14.43 14.06
CA ASP A 53 12.15 15.66 14.53
C ASP A 53 10.65 15.47 14.70
N GLY A 54 10.13 14.26 14.46
CA GLY A 54 8.71 14.00 14.62
C GLY A 54 7.90 14.14 13.35
N SER A 55 8.50 14.58 12.25
CA SER A 55 7.77 14.64 10.99
C SER A 55 7.61 13.24 10.42
N VAL A 56 6.53 13.04 9.67
CA VAL A 56 6.19 11.74 9.10
C VAL A 56 5.73 11.95 7.68
N ALA A 57 6.18 11.10 6.78
CA ALA A 57 5.69 11.08 5.41
C ALA A 57 5.27 9.65 5.08
N SER A 58 4.18 9.50 4.38
CA SER A 58 3.74 8.17 3.97
C SER A 58 3.17 8.24 2.58
N GLU A 59 3.29 7.13 1.88
CA GLU A 59 2.69 7.00 0.55
C GLU A 59 2.06 5.63 0.46
N GLU A 60 0.83 5.60 0.02
CA GLU A 60 0.11 4.34 -0.19
C GLU A 60 -0.24 4.21 -1.65
N ILE A 61 0.20 3.12 -2.25
CA ILE A 61 -0.06 2.83 -3.66
C ILE A 61 -0.87 1.54 -3.71
N VAL A 62 -2.04 1.61 -4.35
CA VAL A 62 -2.89 0.45 -4.53
C VAL A 62 -2.89 0.10 -6.00
N THR A 63 -2.54 -1.14 -6.30
CA THR A 63 -2.43 -1.64 -7.68
C THR A 63 -3.42 -2.78 -7.86
N ALA A 64 -4.16 -2.75 -8.95
CA ALA A 64 -5.03 -3.86 -9.34
C ALA A 64 -4.37 -4.62 -10.48
N ILE A 65 -4.36 -5.94 -10.37
CA ILE A 65 -3.76 -6.80 -11.37
C ILE A 65 -4.83 -7.74 -11.91
N SER A 66 -4.95 -7.78 -13.23
CA SER A 66 -5.92 -8.66 -13.87
C SER A 66 -5.34 -10.05 -14.00
N GLY A 67 -6.09 -11.06 -13.56
CA GLY A 67 -5.65 -12.44 -13.69
C GLY A 67 -5.72 -12.94 -15.10
N GLU A 68 -6.48 -12.26 -15.94
CA GLU A 68 -6.67 -12.73 -17.30
C GLU A 68 -5.46 -12.48 -18.16
N ASP A 69 -4.89 -11.28 -18.09
CA ASP A 69 -3.78 -10.93 -18.95
C ASP A 69 -2.56 -10.44 -18.18
N GLY A 70 -2.65 -10.40 -16.86
CA GLY A 70 -1.54 -9.93 -16.04
C GLY A 70 -1.32 -8.44 -16.08
N ALA A 71 -2.24 -7.68 -16.64
CA ALA A 71 -2.08 -6.24 -16.73
C ALA A 71 -2.25 -5.63 -15.34
N ALA A 72 -1.39 -4.68 -15.01
CA ALA A 72 -1.40 -4.01 -13.72
C ALA A 72 -1.76 -2.55 -13.91
N GLU A 73 -2.54 -2.03 -12.98
CA GLU A 73 -2.98 -0.64 -13.05
C GLU A 73 -2.97 -0.06 -11.65
N ILE A 74 -2.38 1.11 -11.50
CA ILE A 74 -2.41 1.80 -10.21
C ILE A 74 -3.76 2.49 -10.09
N ILE A 75 -4.52 2.11 -9.07
CA ILE A 75 -5.85 2.66 -8.89
C ILE A 75 -5.90 3.70 -7.79
N SER A 76 -4.83 3.83 -7.00
CA SER A 76 -4.79 4.84 -5.95
C SER A 76 -3.34 5.08 -5.57
N ASP A 77 -2.97 6.33 -5.41
CA ASP A 77 -1.64 6.72 -4.97
C ASP A 77 -1.80 7.96 -4.12
N THR A 78 -1.64 7.81 -2.82
CA THR A 78 -1.92 8.87 -1.87
C THR A 78 -0.65 9.14 -1.06
N VAL A 79 -0.31 10.40 -0.94
CA VAL A 79 0.82 10.85 -0.12
C VAL A 79 0.28 11.68 1.02
N ALA A 80 0.71 11.36 2.23
CA ALA A 80 0.34 12.12 3.41
C ALA A 80 1.61 12.54 4.12
N THR A 81 1.65 13.78 4.57
CA THR A 81 2.79 14.28 5.33
C THR A 81 2.31 14.98 6.57
N MET A 82 3.10 14.87 7.63
CA MET A 82 2.87 15.59 8.86
C MET A 82 4.19 16.24 9.25
N ASP A 83 4.17 17.57 9.44
CA ASP A 83 5.41 18.24 9.83
C ASP A 83 5.61 18.10 11.34
N ALA A 84 6.75 18.61 11.82
CA ALA A 84 7.12 18.44 13.23
C ALA A 84 6.14 19.15 14.17
N ASP A 85 5.35 20.08 13.66
CA ASP A 85 4.35 20.77 14.46
C ASP A 85 3.00 20.10 14.45
N GLY A 86 2.86 19.02 13.70
CA GLY A 86 1.61 18.26 13.63
C GLY A 86 0.68 18.66 12.51
N ASN A 87 1.11 19.52 11.60
CA ASN A 87 0.29 19.89 10.44
C ASN A 87 0.29 18.78 9.42
N ILE A 88 -0.88 18.43 8.93
CA ILE A 88 -1.05 17.28 8.04
C ILE A 88 -1.51 17.76 6.68
N GLU A 89 -0.89 17.20 5.63
CA GLU A 89 -1.29 17.43 4.25
C GLU A 89 -1.45 16.10 3.57
N VAL A 90 -2.47 16.00 2.73
CA VAL A 90 -2.75 14.76 1.98
C VAL A 90 -2.94 15.14 0.53
N ALA A 91 -2.31 14.37 -0.35
CA ALA A 91 -2.44 14.57 -1.79
C ALA A 91 -2.65 13.24 -2.47
N GLU A 92 -3.53 13.21 -3.45
CA GLU A 92 -3.72 12.05 -4.30
C GLU A 92 -2.98 12.27 -5.60
N LEU A 93 -2.12 11.34 -5.95
CA LEU A 93 -1.29 11.44 -7.14
C LEU A 93 -1.82 10.64 -8.32
N ALA A 94 -2.47 9.53 -8.06
CA ALA A 94 -3.01 8.73 -9.15
C ALA A 94 -4.27 9.38 -9.68
N ASP A 95 -4.26 9.62 -10.96
CA ASP A 95 -5.33 10.30 -11.50
C ASP A 95 -5.79 9.55 -12.63
N GLU A 96 -6.51 8.80 -12.59
CA GLU A 96 -6.89 8.09 -13.52
C GLU A 96 -7.60 8.55 -14.45
N GLU A 97 -7.61 9.13 -14.82
CA GLU A 97 -8.17 9.49 -15.74
C GLU A 97 -8.24 9.27 -16.72
N GLU A 98 -8.24 9.12 -17.21
CA GLU A 98 -8.41 8.98 -18.05
C GLU A 98 -8.65 8.85 -18.35
#